data_9be34ecdf5e73a9cc5939799535a0e56
#
_entry.id   9be34ecdf5e73a9cc5939799535a0e56
#
_cell.length_a   1.000
_cell.length_b   1.000
_cell.length_c   1.000
_cell.angle_alpha   90.00
_cell.angle_beta   90.00
_cell.angle_gamma   90.00
#
_symmetry.space_group_name_H-M   'P 1'
#
loop_
_entity.id
_entity.type
_entity.pdbx_description
1 polymer ?
#
loop_
_entity_poly.entity_id
_entity_poly.type
_entity_poly.pdbx_seq_one_letter_code
_entity_poly.pdbx_strand_id
1 'polypeptide(L)'
;MYVITEYTKKKAKAVGVEVRPSTRKGKKIDVFQEGKKIASIGDLKFKDYPTFLQEEGKAVANQHRERYYQRHTKTTVGEQLAKWLLW
;
A
#
# COMPACT_ATOMS: atom_id res chain seq x y z
N MET A 1 15.37 1.42 -0.91
CA MET A 1 14.32 1.37 0.13
C MET A 1 13.11 2.15 -0.32
N TYR A 2 11.92 1.61 -0.13
CA TYR A 2 10.69 2.30 -0.51
C TYR A 2 10.45 3.50 0.42
N VAL A 3 10.10 4.64 -0.17
CA VAL A 3 9.75 5.84 0.59
C VAL A 3 8.24 5.89 0.75
N ILE A 4 7.76 5.83 1.99
CA ILE A 4 6.32 5.83 2.29
C ILE A 4 5.76 7.21 2.02
N THR A 5 4.69 7.27 1.20
CA THR A 5 4.05 8.52 0.81
C THR A 5 3.15 9.08 1.91
N GLU A 6 2.86 10.36 1.86
CA GLU A 6 1.89 10.98 2.77
C GLU A 6 0.49 10.37 2.63
N TYR A 7 0.12 9.97 1.42
CA TYR A 7 -1.13 9.26 1.16
C TYR A 7 -1.25 8.01 2.04
N THR A 8 -0.21 7.17 2.04
CA THR A 8 -0.19 5.95 2.84
C THR A 8 -0.16 6.25 4.34
N LYS A 9 0.63 7.24 4.76
CA LYS A 9 0.72 7.62 6.18
C LYS A 9 -0.62 8.08 6.73
N LYS A 10 -1.36 8.89 5.98
CA LYS A 10 -2.69 9.37 6.40
C LYS A 10 -3.67 8.21 6.53
N LYS A 11 -3.66 7.30 5.58
CA LYS A 11 -4.54 6.12 5.62
C LYS A 11 -4.20 5.18 6.77
N ALA A 12 -2.92 4.99 7.06
CA ALA A 12 -2.47 4.18 8.18
C ALA A 12 -2.97 4.76 9.52
N LYS A 13 -2.85 6.07 9.67
CA LYS A 13 -3.33 6.77 10.86
C LYS A 13 -4.83 6.60 11.02
N ALA A 14 -5.58 6.67 9.93
CA ALA A 14 -7.04 6.56 9.97
C ALA A 14 -7.52 5.18 10.48
N VAL A 15 -6.76 4.13 10.26
CA VAL A 15 -7.12 2.77 10.70
C VAL A 15 -6.31 2.29 11.91
N GLY A 16 -5.48 3.16 12.49
CA GLY A 16 -4.77 2.85 13.73
C GLY A 16 -3.61 1.89 13.58
N VAL A 17 -2.96 1.87 12.43
CA VAL A 17 -1.76 1.05 12.20
C VAL A 17 -0.53 1.93 12.00
N GLU A 18 0.64 1.37 12.28
CA GLU A 18 1.92 2.00 12.03
C GLU A 18 2.55 1.36 10.80
N VAL A 19 3.18 2.16 9.95
CA VAL A 19 3.83 1.69 8.73
C VAL A 19 5.30 2.08 8.73
N ARG A 20 6.15 1.17 8.27
CA ARG A 20 7.59 1.39 8.14
C ARG A 20 8.06 0.79 6.83
N PRO A 21 9.16 1.29 6.25
CA PRO A 21 9.76 0.63 5.08
C PRO A 21 10.06 -0.83 5.42
N SER A 22 9.70 -1.75 4.52
CA SER A 22 9.83 -3.17 4.82
C SER A 22 11.29 -3.59 4.86
N THR A 23 11.59 -4.48 5.80
CA THR A 23 12.87 -5.18 5.86
C THR A 23 12.83 -6.48 5.06
N ARG A 24 11.65 -6.87 4.59
CA ARG A 24 11.48 -8.07 3.78
C ARG A 24 11.81 -7.78 2.32
N LYS A 25 12.67 -8.60 1.73
CA LYS A 25 13.09 -8.44 0.35
C LYS A 25 11.89 -8.43 -0.60
N GLY A 26 11.83 -7.43 -1.48
CA GLY A 26 10.78 -7.33 -2.49
C GLY A 26 9.48 -6.69 -2.02
N LYS A 27 9.37 -6.34 -0.74
CA LYS A 27 8.18 -5.70 -0.19
C LYS A 27 8.41 -4.21 0.06
N LYS A 28 7.33 -3.42 -0.03
CA LYS A 28 7.40 -1.97 0.18
C LYS A 28 7.30 -1.58 1.64
N ILE A 29 6.31 -2.12 2.36
CA ILE A 29 5.90 -1.64 3.68
C ILE A 29 5.66 -2.81 4.61
N ASP A 30 6.17 -2.69 5.85
CA ASP A 30 5.77 -3.52 6.97
C ASP A 30 4.71 -2.75 7.77
N VAL A 31 3.62 -3.43 8.11
CA VAL A 31 2.50 -2.86 8.87
C VAL A 31 2.51 -3.44 10.27
N PHE A 32 2.41 -2.55 11.27
CA PHE A 32 2.43 -2.90 12.68
C PHE A 32 1.14 -2.43 13.35
N GLN A 33 0.65 -3.22 14.27
CA GLN A 33 -0.48 -2.86 15.13
C GLN A 33 -0.12 -3.22 16.56
N GLU A 34 -0.19 -2.23 17.45
CA GLU A 34 0.17 -2.40 18.87
C GLU A 34 1.59 -2.99 19.04
N GLY A 35 2.53 -2.50 18.25
CA GLY A 35 3.93 -2.94 18.31
C GLY A 35 4.22 -4.28 17.63
N LYS A 36 3.22 -4.93 17.06
CA LYS A 36 3.34 -6.24 16.44
C LYS A 36 3.22 -6.15 14.92
N LYS A 37 4.16 -6.74 14.20
CA LYS A 37 4.07 -6.78 12.73
C LYS A 37 2.95 -7.73 12.31
N ILE A 38 1.98 -7.19 11.58
CA ILE A 38 0.82 -7.96 11.11
C ILE A 38 0.87 -8.29 9.63
N ALA A 39 1.67 -7.57 8.83
CA ALA A 39 1.77 -7.83 7.40
C ALA A 39 3.00 -7.16 6.80
N SER A 40 3.48 -7.73 5.68
CA SER A 40 4.40 -7.06 4.75
C SER A 40 3.67 -6.95 3.43
N ILE A 41 3.52 -5.74 2.91
CA ILE A 41 2.66 -5.46 1.76
C ILE A 41 3.38 -4.73 0.63
N GLY A 42 2.82 -4.85 -0.57
CA GLY A 42 3.31 -4.18 -1.76
C GLY A 42 4.51 -4.87 -2.38
N ASP A 43 4.54 -4.88 -3.72
CA ASP A 43 5.67 -5.43 -4.47
C ASP A 43 6.49 -4.26 -4.99
N LEU A 44 7.79 -4.24 -4.70
CA LEU A 44 8.70 -3.19 -5.16
C LEU A 44 8.76 -3.04 -6.68
N LYS A 45 8.42 -4.10 -7.40
CA LYS A 45 8.43 -4.09 -8.87
C LYS A 45 7.28 -3.30 -9.48
N PHE A 46 6.21 -3.05 -8.72
CA PHE A 46 5.02 -2.40 -9.25
C PHE A 46 4.76 -1.07 -8.55
N LYS A 47 4.23 -0.12 -9.32
CA LYS A 47 3.81 1.17 -8.79
C LYS A 47 2.49 1.02 -8.04
N ASP A 48 2.24 1.92 -7.12
CA ASP A 48 0.99 1.99 -6.36
C ASP A 48 0.21 3.25 -6.74
N TYR A 49 -0.98 3.41 -6.16
CA TYR A 49 -1.85 4.54 -6.49
C TYR A 49 -1.17 5.91 -6.28
N PRO A 50 -0.57 6.20 -5.11
CA PRO A 50 0.06 7.51 -4.91
C PRO A 50 1.22 7.76 -5.88
N THR A 51 1.95 6.72 -6.26
CA THR A 51 3.04 6.85 -7.24
C THR A 51 2.48 7.17 -8.63
N PHE A 52 1.43 6.46 -9.07
CA PHE A 52 0.77 6.78 -10.34
C PHE A 52 0.18 8.18 -10.34
N LEU A 53 -0.43 8.58 -9.23
CA LEU A 53 -1.02 9.91 -9.08
C LEU A 53 0.02 11.00 -9.28
N GLN A 54 1.18 10.84 -8.67
CA GLN A 54 2.27 11.80 -8.73
C GLN A 54 2.94 11.83 -10.11
N GLU A 55 3.15 10.68 -10.73
CA GLU A 55 3.88 10.57 -12.00
C GLU A 55 3.02 10.74 -13.24
N GLU A 56 1.78 10.26 -13.22
CA GLU A 56 0.95 10.14 -14.42
C GLU A 56 -0.41 10.82 -14.31
N GLY A 57 -0.77 11.34 -13.14
CA GLY A 57 -2.00 12.06 -12.93
C GLY A 57 -3.17 11.19 -12.49
N LYS A 58 -4.26 11.88 -12.09
CA LYS A 58 -5.42 11.25 -11.44
C LYS A 58 -6.15 10.27 -12.36
N ALA A 59 -6.34 10.60 -13.62
CA ALA A 59 -7.07 9.74 -14.55
C ALA A 59 -6.39 8.39 -14.71
N VAL A 60 -5.07 8.38 -14.94
CA VAL A 60 -4.28 7.17 -15.09
C VAL A 60 -4.22 6.39 -13.78
N ALA A 61 -4.01 7.08 -12.67
CA ALA A 61 -3.98 6.46 -11.35
C ALA A 61 -5.29 5.75 -11.03
N ASN A 62 -6.43 6.37 -11.34
CA ASN A 62 -7.75 5.76 -11.12
C ASN A 62 -7.96 4.52 -11.98
N GLN A 63 -7.48 4.50 -13.23
CA GLN A 63 -7.55 3.32 -14.08
C GLN A 63 -6.76 2.15 -13.51
N HIS A 64 -5.55 2.41 -13.00
CA HIS A 64 -4.73 1.37 -12.37
C HIS A 64 -5.34 0.87 -11.08
N ARG A 65 -5.93 1.77 -10.28
CA ARG A 65 -6.63 1.38 -9.05
C ARG A 65 -7.79 0.45 -9.35
N GLU A 66 -8.61 0.78 -10.35
CA GLU A 66 -9.73 -0.05 -10.73
C GLU A 66 -9.29 -1.45 -11.15
N ARG A 67 -8.25 -1.53 -11.99
CA ARG A 67 -7.68 -2.82 -12.40
C ARG A 67 -7.15 -3.62 -11.22
N TYR A 68 -6.51 -2.95 -10.28
CA TYR A 68 -6.00 -3.59 -9.06
C TYR A 68 -7.16 -4.20 -8.26
N TYR A 69 -8.23 -3.47 -8.04
CA TYR A 69 -9.38 -3.96 -7.29
C TYR A 69 -10.06 -5.13 -7.99
N GLN A 70 -10.11 -5.14 -9.31
CA GLN A 70 -10.68 -6.25 -10.07
C GLN A 70 -9.87 -7.53 -9.93
N ARG A 71 -8.54 -7.43 -9.85
CA ARG A 71 -7.65 -8.59 -9.75
C ARG A 71 -7.47 -9.10 -8.32
N HIS A 72 -7.60 -8.20 -7.33
CA HIS A 72 -7.29 -8.51 -5.92
C HIS A 72 -8.58 -8.54 -5.11
N THR A 73 -9.24 -9.70 -5.13
CA THR A 73 -10.54 -9.89 -4.45
C THR A 73 -10.44 -10.68 -3.16
N LYS A 74 -9.24 -11.09 -2.76
CA LYS A 74 -9.04 -11.87 -1.53
C LYS A 74 -9.28 -11.01 -0.29
N THR A 75 -9.70 -11.67 0.80
CA THR A 75 -10.03 -11.01 2.06
C THR A 75 -8.99 -11.23 3.16
N THR A 76 -7.78 -11.66 2.80
CA THR A 76 -6.69 -11.79 3.78
C THR A 76 -6.31 -10.41 4.33
N VAL A 77 -5.75 -10.39 5.54
CA VAL A 77 -5.32 -9.15 6.20
C VAL A 77 -4.34 -8.38 5.31
N GLY A 78 -3.34 -9.07 4.75
CA GLY A 78 -2.36 -8.44 3.87
C GLY A 78 -2.98 -7.82 2.63
N GLU A 79 -3.92 -8.49 2.00
CA GLU A 79 -4.61 -8.01 0.80
C GLU A 79 -5.45 -6.77 1.10
N GLN A 80 -6.21 -6.80 2.21
CA GLN A 80 -7.02 -5.65 2.61
C GLN A 80 -6.16 -4.44 2.98
N LEU A 81 -5.05 -4.66 3.68
CA LEU A 81 -4.13 -3.58 4.03
C LEU A 81 -3.47 -2.99 2.78
N ALA A 82 -3.08 -3.83 1.83
CA ALA A 82 -2.50 -3.36 0.57
C ALA A 82 -3.50 -2.49 -0.21
N LYS A 83 -4.75 -2.92 -0.31
CA LYS A 83 -5.81 -2.14 -0.95
C LYS A 83 -5.99 -0.79 -0.28
N TRP A 84 -6.05 -0.77 1.03
CA TRP A 84 -6.29 0.46 1.78
C TRP A 84 -5.10 1.40 1.76
N LEU A 85 -3.90 0.87 2.01
CA LEU A 85 -2.72 1.71 2.23
C LEU A 85 -2.02 2.12 0.93
N LEU A 86 -2.06 1.28 -0.10
CA LEU A 86 -1.35 1.52 -1.35
C LEU A 86 -2.26 1.83 -2.53
N TRP A 87 -3.54 1.56 -2.43
CA TRP A 87 -4.52 1.75 -3.48
C TRP A 87 -5.78 2.42 -2.97
#